data_b7aacef779a5896f0688f354036c98d6
#
_entry.id   b7aacef779a5896f0688f354036c98d6
#
_cell.length_a   1.000
_cell.length_b   1.000
_cell.length_c   1.000
_cell.angle_alpha   90.00
_cell.angle_beta   90.00
_cell.angle_gamma   90.00
#
_symmetry.space_group_name_H-M   'P 1'
#
loop_
_entity.id
_entity.type
_entity.pdbx_description
1 polymer ?
#
loop_
_entity_poly.entity_id
_entity_poly.type
_entity_poly.pdbx_seq_one_letter_code
_entity_poly.pdbx_strand_id
1 'polypeptide(L)'
;MRPATQTVSLTQSPQDTILVIKLTPNHQKVSTTMEYEHITHSFEPIYNEDSEILILGTLPSVKSRENNFYYGHKQNRFWKLLAKLCKEETPQTIEEKTSMLLRHHIAIWDVIQSCDIKGSSDSSIKNVTPTDLNQILNHCRIRQIYANGNKAGALYKKYQKPLTERDILVLPSTSPANAAWSLDRLYEKWSEILR
;
A
#
# COMPACT_ATOMS: atom_id res chain seq x y z
N MET A 1 47.09 -14.27 -19.91
CA MET A 1 46.66 -14.24 -18.50
C MET A 1 45.14 -14.08 -18.47
N ARG A 2 44.44 -15.12 -18.02
CA ARG A 2 42.97 -15.08 -17.86
C ARG A 2 42.64 -14.51 -16.50
N PRO A 3 41.64 -13.60 -16.34
CA PRO A 3 41.22 -13.12 -15.03
C PRO A 3 40.49 -14.24 -14.28
N ALA A 4 40.84 -14.41 -13.00
CA ALA A 4 40.25 -15.37 -12.10
C ALA A 4 38.81 -14.95 -11.72
N THR A 5 37.88 -15.86 -11.93
CA THR A 5 36.50 -15.74 -11.45
C THR A 5 36.44 -16.30 -10.03
N GLN A 6 36.23 -15.45 -9.05
CA GLN A 6 35.87 -15.92 -7.69
C GLN A 6 34.36 -16.02 -7.59
N THR A 7 33.88 -17.25 -7.42
CA THR A 7 32.47 -17.55 -7.12
C THR A 7 32.32 -17.61 -5.61
N VAL A 8 31.55 -16.71 -5.04
CA VAL A 8 31.11 -16.79 -3.64
C VAL A 8 29.71 -17.37 -3.64
N SER A 9 29.57 -18.62 -3.21
CA SER A 9 28.27 -19.25 -3.00
C SER A 9 27.83 -19.02 -1.56
N LEU A 10 26.69 -18.38 -1.36
CA LEU A 10 25.97 -18.35 -0.09
C LEU A 10 24.71 -19.20 -0.29
N THR A 11 24.70 -20.36 0.36
CA THR A 11 23.52 -21.23 0.44
C THR A 11 22.65 -20.78 1.60
N GLN A 12 21.38 -20.40 1.34
CA GLN A 12 20.22 -20.77 2.16
C GLN A 12 18.91 -20.16 1.65
N SER A 13 17.98 -21.07 1.32
CA SER A 13 16.52 -20.98 1.15
C SER A 13 15.97 -20.38 -0.19
N PRO A 14 14.78 -20.80 -0.66
CA PRO A 14 14.34 -20.76 -2.05
C PRO A 14 13.62 -19.47 -2.46
N GLN A 15 14.30 -18.37 -2.42
CA GLN A 15 13.94 -17.10 -3.07
C GLN A 15 15.21 -16.29 -3.37
N ASP A 16 16.17 -16.92 -4.06
CA ASP A 16 17.44 -16.26 -4.37
C ASP A 16 17.26 -15.25 -5.50
N THR A 17 17.29 -13.97 -5.12
CA THR A 17 17.56 -12.90 -6.07
C THR A 17 19.01 -13.00 -6.50
N ILE A 18 19.28 -13.51 -7.72
CA ILE A 18 20.64 -13.58 -8.27
C ILE A 18 21.13 -12.18 -8.55
N LEU A 19 22.01 -11.69 -7.68
CA LEU A 19 22.75 -10.45 -7.90
C LEU A 19 23.92 -10.73 -8.85
N VAL A 20 23.79 -10.46 -10.15
CA VAL A 20 24.89 -10.55 -11.11
C VAL A 20 25.73 -9.29 -11.04
N ILE A 21 26.86 -9.34 -10.31
CA ILE A 21 27.85 -8.25 -10.29
C ILE A 21 28.81 -8.45 -11.47
N LYS A 22 28.72 -7.61 -12.49
CA LYS A 22 29.75 -7.49 -13.52
C LYS A 22 30.81 -6.52 -13.05
N LEU A 23 31.99 -7.03 -12.69
CA LEU A 23 33.17 -6.22 -12.38
C LEU A 23 33.89 -5.84 -13.69
N THR A 24 33.93 -4.55 -14.02
CA THR A 24 34.82 -4.02 -15.06
C THR A 24 36.01 -3.32 -14.40
N PRO A 25 37.23 -3.38 -14.98
CA PRO A 25 38.45 -2.86 -14.35
C PRO A 25 38.65 -1.35 -14.58
N ASN A 26 37.61 -0.54 -14.41
CA ASN A 26 37.72 0.92 -14.36
C ASN A 26 36.60 1.46 -13.47
N HIS A 27 36.93 2.43 -12.62
CA HIS A 27 36.07 3.12 -11.66
C HIS A 27 34.75 3.63 -12.29
N GLN A 28 33.84 2.73 -12.61
CA GLN A 28 32.47 3.08 -13.00
C GLN A 28 31.53 2.78 -11.82
N LYS A 29 30.75 3.79 -11.46
CA LYS A 29 29.63 3.67 -10.52
C LYS A 29 28.80 2.47 -10.91
N VAL A 30 28.63 1.52 -9.99
CA VAL A 30 27.66 0.44 -10.14
C VAL A 30 26.28 1.08 -10.21
N SER A 31 25.76 1.21 -11.40
CA SER A 31 24.38 1.59 -11.63
C SER A 31 23.52 0.34 -11.40
N THR A 32 22.94 0.22 -10.22
CA THR A 32 21.93 -0.79 -9.95
C THR A 32 20.66 -0.33 -10.67
N THR A 33 20.47 -0.73 -11.92
CA THR A 33 19.21 -0.52 -12.61
C THR A 33 18.18 -1.42 -11.93
N MET A 34 17.31 -0.84 -11.12
CA MET A 34 16.16 -1.58 -10.58
C MET A 34 15.31 -2.08 -11.75
N GLU A 35 15.15 -3.39 -11.84
CA GLU A 35 14.27 -4.02 -12.81
C GLU A 35 12.80 -3.93 -12.36
N TYR A 36 11.88 -4.13 -13.30
CA TYR A 36 10.47 -4.23 -12.98
C TYR A 36 10.19 -5.58 -12.32
N GLU A 37 9.46 -5.55 -11.22
CA GLU A 37 8.93 -6.72 -10.52
C GLU A 37 7.42 -6.75 -10.70
N HIS A 38 6.86 -7.92 -11.00
CA HIS A 38 5.41 -8.12 -10.98
C HIS A 38 4.96 -8.38 -9.54
N ILE A 39 4.05 -7.56 -9.05
CA ILE A 39 3.50 -7.66 -7.69
C ILE A 39 2.02 -7.95 -7.76
N THR A 40 1.58 -8.91 -6.93
CA THR A 40 0.18 -9.22 -6.69
C THR A 40 -0.18 -8.93 -5.24
N HIS A 41 -1.36 -8.38 -5.00
CA HIS A 41 -1.93 -8.16 -3.67
C HIS A 41 -2.11 -9.51 -2.97
N SER A 42 -1.54 -9.69 -1.78
CA SER A 42 -1.38 -10.99 -1.13
C SER A 42 -2.33 -11.24 0.04
N PHE A 43 -3.16 -10.27 0.40
CA PHE A 43 -4.11 -10.39 1.51
C PHE A 43 -5.45 -9.74 1.17
N GLU A 44 -6.49 -10.22 1.88
CA GLU A 44 -7.88 -9.86 1.63
C GLU A 44 -8.25 -8.47 2.15
N PRO A 45 -9.32 -7.84 1.62
CA PRO A 45 -9.89 -6.64 2.20
C PRO A 45 -10.43 -6.89 3.59
N ILE A 46 -10.49 -5.84 4.41
CA ILE A 46 -11.17 -5.89 5.71
C ILE A 46 -12.47 -5.12 5.60
N TYR A 47 -13.58 -5.80 5.84
CA TYR A 47 -14.93 -5.23 5.86
C TYR A 47 -15.91 -6.18 6.55
N ASN A 48 -17.08 -5.69 6.89
CA ASN A 48 -18.26 -6.45 7.29
C ASN A 48 -19.53 -5.80 6.72
N GLU A 49 -20.69 -6.38 6.98
CA GLU A 49 -22.00 -5.87 6.50
C GLU A 49 -22.30 -4.44 6.96
N ASP A 50 -21.77 -4.05 8.12
CA ASP A 50 -21.95 -2.72 8.72
C ASP A 50 -20.96 -1.68 8.22
N SER A 51 -20.04 -2.03 7.33
CA SER A 51 -19.05 -1.10 6.81
C SER A 51 -19.73 -0.02 5.95
N GLU A 52 -19.47 1.26 6.29
CA GLU A 52 -20.07 2.43 5.64
C GLU A 52 -19.05 3.31 4.91
N ILE A 53 -17.79 3.17 5.26
CA ILE A 53 -16.67 3.94 4.71
C ILE A 53 -15.67 2.95 4.11
N LEU A 54 -15.20 3.23 2.89
CA LEU A 54 -14.13 2.46 2.27
C LEU A 54 -12.89 3.33 2.09
N ILE A 55 -11.78 2.95 2.71
CA ILE A 55 -10.49 3.62 2.55
C ILE A 55 -9.60 2.78 1.64
N LEU A 56 -9.14 3.38 0.54
CA LEU A 56 -8.30 2.71 -0.45
C LEU A 56 -6.88 3.25 -0.43
N GLY A 57 -5.91 2.35 -0.28
CA GLY A 57 -4.52 2.61 -0.62
C GLY A 57 -4.25 2.38 -2.11
N THR A 58 -2.98 2.45 -2.50
CA THR A 58 -2.54 2.20 -3.88
C THR A 58 -2.30 0.70 -4.12
N LEU A 59 -1.36 0.16 -3.34
CA LEU A 59 -0.85 -1.20 -3.39
C LEU A 59 -0.09 -1.45 -2.08
N PRO A 60 -0.08 -2.68 -1.54
CA PRO A 60 0.70 -2.96 -0.34
C PRO A 60 2.19 -2.65 -0.52
N SER A 61 2.75 -1.87 0.40
CA SER A 61 4.19 -1.63 0.46
C SER A 61 4.96 -2.93 0.74
N VAL A 62 6.28 -2.94 0.50
CA VAL A 62 7.14 -4.09 0.85
C VAL A 62 6.89 -4.55 2.28
N LYS A 63 6.86 -3.62 3.26
CA LYS A 63 6.61 -3.96 4.67
C LYS A 63 5.17 -4.45 4.93
N SER A 64 4.20 -3.99 4.16
CA SER A 64 2.83 -4.52 4.25
C SER A 64 2.75 -5.95 3.71
N ARG A 65 3.45 -6.27 2.63
CA ARG A 65 3.55 -7.64 2.09
C ARG A 65 4.29 -8.59 3.04
N GLU A 66 5.42 -8.16 3.62
CA GLU A 66 6.16 -8.94 4.62
C GLU A 66 5.30 -9.26 5.85
N ASN A 67 4.49 -8.32 6.32
CA ASN A 67 3.62 -8.48 7.47
C ASN A 67 2.25 -9.08 7.11
N ASN A 68 1.99 -9.28 5.83
CA ASN A 68 0.70 -9.71 5.28
C ASN A 68 -0.48 -8.87 5.80
N PHE A 69 -0.28 -7.54 5.95
CA PHE A 69 -1.28 -6.64 6.49
C PHE A 69 -1.07 -5.18 6.07
N TYR A 70 -2.17 -4.39 6.10
CA TYR A 70 -2.21 -3.00 5.67
C TYR A 70 -1.32 -2.08 6.49
N TYR A 71 -0.68 -1.11 5.80
CA TYR A 71 0.10 -0.04 6.42
C TYR A 71 1.18 -0.54 7.39
N GLY A 72 1.88 -1.64 7.04
CA GLY A 72 2.84 -2.34 7.90
C GLY A 72 4.15 -1.60 8.18
N HIS A 73 4.46 -0.51 7.49
CA HIS A 73 5.68 0.26 7.76
C HIS A 73 5.56 1.02 9.10
N LYS A 74 6.52 0.81 10.01
CA LYS A 74 6.49 1.38 11.38
C LYS A 74 6.29 2.89 11.46
N GLN A 75 6.78 3.63 10.46
CA GLN A 75 6.62 5.08 10.39
C GLN A 75 5.34 5.51 9.65
N ASN A 76 4.53 4.59 9.14
CA ASN A 76 3.25 4.94 8.56
C ASN A 76 2.32 5.45 9.68
N ARG A 77 1.69 6.58 9.42
CA ARG A 77 0.85 7.26 10.42
C ARG A 77 -0.59 6.78 10.44
N PHE A 78 -0.98 5.86 9.54
CA PHE A 78 -2.37 5.43 9.37
C PHE A 78 -3.00 4.95 10.68
N TRP A 79 -2.40 3.98 11.35
CA TRP A 79 -2.97 3.39 12.56
C TRP A 79 -3.02 4.38 13.73
N LYS A 80 -1.99 5.21 13.91
CA LYS A 80 -1.95 6.28 14.92
C LYS A 80 -3.01 7.35 14.64
N LEU A 81 -3.18 7.71 13.37
CA LEU A 81 -4.17 8.69 12.94
C LEU A 81 -5.58 8.18 13.15
N LEU A 82 -5.85 6.94 12.71
CA LEU A 82 -7.18 6.35 12.84
C LEU A 82 -7.58 6.18 14.31
N ALA A 83 -6.68 5.67 15.15
CA ALA A 83 -6.90 5.57 16.60
C ALA A 83 -7.24 6.94 17.22
N LYS A 84 -6.49 8.00 16.86
CA LYS A 84 -6.76 9.36 17.33
C LYS A 84 -8.14 9.86 16.88
N LEU A 85 -8.55 9.55 15.64
CA LEU A 85 -9.87 9.91 15.12
C LEU A 85 -10.98 9.15 15.84
N CYS A 86 -10.79 7.88 16.08
CA CYS A 86 -11.73 6.99 16.77
C CYS A 86 -11.73 7.19 18.30
N LYS A 87 -10.81 8.01 18.84
CA LYS A 87 -10.60 8.21 20.29
C LYS A 87 -10.28 6.89 21.03
N GLU A 88 -9.48 6.05 20.40
CA GLU A 88 -9.00 4.79 20.93
C GLU A 88 -7.48 4.77 21.07
N GLU A 89 -6.96 3.80 21.82
CA GLU A 89 -5.54 3.50 21.87
C GLU A 89 -5.04 2.98 20.50
N THR A 90 -3.78 3.29 20.20
CA THR A 90 -3.18 2.84 18.91
C THR A 90 -3.06 1.31 18.89
N PRO A 91 -3.75 0.60 17.99
CA PRO A 91 -3.76 -0.85 17.94
C PRO A 91 -2.37 -1.40 17.55
N GLN A 92 -1.95 -2.46 18.21
CA GLN A 92 -0.64 -3.07 18.02
C GLN A 92 -0.72 -4.35 17.19
N THR A 93 -1.71 -5.20 17.45
CA THR A 93 -1.88 -6.48 16.76
C THR A 93 -2.78 -6.36 15.52
N ILE A 94 -2.77 -7.38 14.67
CA ILE A 94 -3.65 -7.44 13.49
C ILE A 94 -5.11 -7.53 13.95
N GLU A 95 -5.38 -8.29 14.98
CA GLU A 95 -6.72 -8.46 15.56
C GLU A 95 -7.28 -7.15 16.11
N GLU A 96 -6.46 -6.39 16.85
CA GLU A 96 -6.84 -5.06 17.35
C GLU A 96 -7.15 -4.08 16.22
N LYS A 97 -6.29 -4.07 15.17
CA LYS A 97 -6.47 -3.23 13.98
C LYS A 97 -7.76 -3.56 13.24
N THR A 98 -7.99 -4.85 13.00
CA THR A 98 -9.21 -5.34 12.34
C THR A 98 -10.44 -4.99 13.17
N SER A 99 -10.40 -5.27 14.48
CA SER A 99 -11.52 -4.98 15.38
C SER A 99 -11.84 -3.48 15.44
N MET A 100 -10.82 -2.61 15.48
CA MET A 100 -11.02 -1.16 15.44
C MET A 100 -11.71 -0.70 14.16
N LEU A 101 -11.26 -1.18 12.99
CA LEU A 101 -11.89 -0.85 11.72
C LEU A 101 -13.38 -1.21 11.71
N LEU A 102 -13.69 -2.45 12.08
CA LEU A 102 -15.06 -2.97 12.02
C LEU A 102 -15.98 -2.29 13.02
N ARG A 103 -15.50 -1.97 14.25
CA ARG A 103 -16.28 -1.20 15.24
C ARG A 103 -16.65 0.21 14.77
N HIS A 104 -15.79 0.78 13.91
CA HIS A 104 -16.00 2.14 13.37
C HIS A 104 -16.56 2.13 11.94
N HIS A 105 -17.11 0.99 11.50
CA HIS A 105 -17.74 0.85 10.18
C HIS A 105 -16.83 1.19 9.01
N ILE A 106 -15.52 0.92 9.16
CA ILE A 106 -14.50 1.24 8.17
C ILE A 106 -14.04 -0.02 7.47
N ALA A 107 -14.21 -0.07 6.15
CA ALA A 107 -13.57 -1.04 5.27
C ALA A 107 -12.25 -0.49 4.75
N ILE A 108 -11.26 -1.36 4.53
CA ILE A 108 -10.01 -0.99 3.85
C ILE A 108 -9.62 -1.99 2.77
N TRP A 109 -9.04 -1.47 1.70
CA TRP A 109 -8.39 -2.24 0.63
C TRP A 109 -7.39 -1.35 -0.12
N ASP A 110 -6.93 -1.85 -1.27
CA ASP A 110 -6.09 -1.10 -2.21
C ASP A 110 -6.73 -1.08 -3.60
N VAL A 111 -6.37 -0.10 -4.43
CA VAL A 111 -6.91 0.08 -5.78
C VAL A 111 -6.38 -0.99 -6.75
N ILE A 112 -5.16 -1.48 -6.52
CA ILE A 112 -4.43 -2.36 -7.43
C ILE A 112 -4.42 -3.79 -6.90
N GLN A 113 -4.87 -4.75 -7.72
CA GLN A 113 -4.72 -6.18 -7.50
C GLN A 113 -3.34 -6.65 -7.92
N SER A 114 -2.86 -6.24 -9.10
CA SER A 114 -1.50 -6.54 -9.54
C SER A 114 -0.95 -5.47 -10.47
N CYS A 115 0.36 -5.33 -10.50
CA CYS A 115 1.06 -4.42 -11.41
C CYS A 115 2.54 -4.75 -11.52
N ASP A 116 3.20 -4.13 -12.50
CA ASP A 116 4.66 -4.08 -12.55
C ASP A 116 5.15 -2.78 -11.93
N ILE A 117 6.16 -2.87 -11.04
CA ILE A 117 6.72 -1.74 -10.31
C ILE A 117 8.25 -1.88 -10.20
N LYS A 118 8.97 -0.76 -10.10
CA LYS A 118 10.39 -0.74 -9.76
C LYS A 118 10.57 -0.38 -8.29
N GLY A 119 11.00 -1.36 -7.49
CA GLY A 119 11.18 -1.18 -6.05
C GLY A 119 9.89 -0.69 -5.37
N SER A 120 9.94 0.45 -4.68
CA SER A 120 8.78 1.06 -4.00
C SER A 120 8.30 2.36 -4.68
N SER A 121 8.66 2.58 -5.95
CA SER A 121 8.35 3.83 -6.65
C SER A 121 6.98 3.81 -7.28
N ASP A 122 6.00 4.45 -6.65
CA ASP A 122 4.64 4.61 -7.17
C ASP A 122 4.59 5.20 -8.60
N SER A 123 5.60 6.00 -8.99
CA SER A 123 5.67 6.59 -10.33
C SER A 123 6.01 5.57 -11.41
N SER A 124 6.60 4.42 -11.05
CA SER A 124 6.98 3.35 -11.97
C SER A 124 5.86 2.34 -12.24
N ILE A 125 4.72 2.44 -11.56
CA ILE A 125 3.59 1.51 -11.68
C ILE A 125 3.07 1.48 -13.12
N LYS A 126 3.01 0.29 -13.72
CA LYS A 126 2.45 -0.01 -15.04
C LYS A 126 1.78 -1.38 -15.06
N ASN A 127 1.09 -1.71 -16.17
CA ASN A 127 0.40 -2.99 -16.37
C ASN A 127 -0.55 -3.32 -15.19
N VAL A 128 -1.37 -2.33 -14.81
CA VAL A 128 -2.25 -2.41 -13.64
C VAL A 128 -3.45 -3.29 -13.93
N THR A 129 -3.68 -4.29 -13.05
CA THR A 129 -4.96 -4.95 -12.88
C THR A 129 -5.60 -4.39 -11.61
N PRO A 130 -6.79 -3.74 -11.70
CA PRO A 130 -7.47 -3.22 -10.51
C PRO A 130 -8.06 -4.35 -9.66
N THR A 131 -8.27 -4.10 -8.37
CA THR A 131 -9.05 -4.96 -7.47
C THR A 131 -10.53 -4.97 -7.88
N ASP A 132 -11.26 -6.03 -7.57
CA ASP A 132 -12.72 -6.06 -7.76
C ASP A 132 -13.43 -5.47 -6.54
N LEU A 133 -13.68 -4.16 -6.55
CA LEU A 133 -14.36 -3.48 -5.45
C LEU A 133 -15.81 -3.94 -5.25
N ASN A 134 -16.43 -4.65 -6.21
CA ASN A 134 -17.78 -5.18 -6.05
C ASN A 134 -17.82 -6.21 -4.92
N GLN A 135 -16.71 -6.85 -4.60
CA GLN A 135 -16.58 -7.72 -3.42
C GLN A 135 -16.99 -7.00 -2.12
N ILE A 136 -16.75 -5.70 -2.01
CA ILE A 136 -17.16 -4.88 -0.86
C ILE A 136 -18.49 -4.19 -1.14
N LEU A 137 -18.61 -3.52 -2.29
CA LEU A 137 -19.74 -2.65 -2.60
C LEU A 137 -21.09 -3.37 -2.69
N ASN A 138 -21.08 -4.67 -3.02
CA ASN A 138 -22.28 -5.49 -3.07
C ASN A 138 -22.67 -6.07 -1.69
N HIS A 139 -21.77 -6.06 -0.71
CA HIS A 139 -22.01 -6.63 0.62
C HIS A 139 -22.21 -5.59 1.71
N CYS A 140 -21.78 -4.36 1.48
CA CYS A 140 -21.81 -3.27 2.46
C CYS A 140 -22.52 -2.03 1.91
N ARG A 141 -23.08 -1.22 2.80
CA ARG A 141 -23.69 0.08 2.45
C ARG A 141 -22.64 1.20 2.47
N ILE A 142 -21.57 1.04 1.67
CA ILE A 142 -20.54 2.07 1.60
C ILE A 142 -21.14 3.40 1.16
N ARG A 143 -21.12 4.40 2.04
CA ARG A 143 -21.61 5.76 1.76
C ARG A 143 -20.57 6.58 1.03
N GLN A 144 -19.30 6.46 1.45
CA GLN A 144 -18.20 7.24 0.90
C GLN A 144 -16.94 6.40 0.72
N ILE A 145 -16.26 6.63 -0.40
CA ILE A 145 -14.94 6.04 -0.70
C ILE A 145 -13.88 7.13 -0.54
N TYR A 146 -12.81 6.82 0.17
CA TYR A 146 -11.67 7.69 0.39
C TYR A 146 -10.38 7.08 -0.17
N ALA A 147 -9.55 7.90 -0.82
CA ALA A 147 -8.21 7.53 -1.22
C ALA A 147 -7.18 8.04 -0.21
N ASN A 148 -6.32 7.16 0.28
CA ASN A 148 -5.16 7.54 1.09
C ASN A 148 -4.02 8.02 0.20
N GLY A 149 -4.10 9.26 -0.25
CA GLY A 149 -3.12 9.93 -1.07
C GLY A 149 -3.51 10.10 -2.55
N ASN A 150 -2.86 11.06 -3.19
CA ASN A 150 -3.14 11.44 -4.58
C ASN A 150 -2.95 10.29 -5.58
N LYS A 151 -1.97 9.41 -5.35
CA LYS A 151 -1.71 8.28 -6.26
C LYS A 151 -2.87 7.29 -6.26
N ALA A 152 -3.36 6.90 -5.08
CA ALA A 152 -4.53 6.04 -4.95
C ALA A 152 -5.76 6.70 -5.63
N GLY A 153 -5.98 7.98 -5.40
CA GLY A 153 -7.08 8.73 -6.02
C GLY A 153 -6.98 8.79 -7.55
N ALA A 154 -5.78 9.02 -8.10
CA ALA A 154 -5.58 9.05 -9.54
C ALA A 154 -5.81 7.68 -10.20
N LEU A 155 -5.33 6.60 -9.56
CA LEU A 155 -5.53 5.24 -10.04
C LEU A 155 -6.99 4.79 -9.92
N TYR A 156 -7.66 5.15 -8.83
CA TYR A 156 -9.10 4.91 -8.70
C TYR A 156 -9.89 5.58 -9.82
N LYS A 157 -9.65 6.86 -10.07
CA LYS A 157 -10.33 7.59 -11.15
C LYS A 157 -10.10 6.95 -12.52
N LYS A 158 -8.92 6.42 -12.75
CA LYS A 158 -8.56 5.78 -14.02
C LYS A 158 -9.16 4.39 -14.20
N TYR A 159 -9.13 3.55 -13.16
CA TYR A 159 -9.41 2.13 -13.28
C TYR A 159 -10.70 1.68 -12.57
N GLN A 160 -11.08 2.32 -11.47
CA GLN A 160 -12.20 1.91 -10.63
C GLN A 160 -13.47 2.73 -10.88
N LYS A 161 -13.35 4.06 -11.08
CA LYS A 161 -14.52 4.92 -11.32
C LYS A 161 -15.37 4.47 -12.52
N PRO A 162 -14.79 4.05 -13.66
CA PRO A 162 -15.58 3.53 -14.78
C PRO A 162 -16.35 2.24 -14.46
N LEU A 163 -15.90 1.46 -13.47
CA LEU A 163 -16.50 0.19 -13.07
C LEU A 163 -17.54 0.35 -11.96
N THR A 164 -17.30 1.28 -11.05
CA THR A 164 -18.15 1.48 -9.86
C THR A 164 -19.13 2.62 -9.99
N GLU A 165 -18.92 3.53 -10.97
CA GLU A 165 -19.66 4.78 -11.18
C GLU A 165 -19.72 5.69 -9.94
N ARG A 166 -18.82 5.46 -8.95
CA ARG A 166 -18.78 6.20 -7.67
C ARG A 166 -17.63 7.18 -7.66
N ASP A 167 -17.84 8.31 -7.00
CA ASP A 167 -16.79 9.28 -6.75
C ASP A 167 -15.94 8.92 -5.54
N ILE A 168 -14.70 9.42 -5.52
CA ILE A 168 -13.75 9.23 -4.42
C ILE A 168 -13.27 10.57 -3.90
N LEU A 169 -13.21 10.71 -2.59
CA LEU A 169 -12.56 11.84 -1.91
C LEU A 169 -11.09 11.48 -1.63
N VAL A 170 -10.20 12.41 -1.97
CA VAL A 170 -8.76 12.19 -1.79
C VAL A 170 -8.28 12.87 -0.53
N LEU A 171 -7.78 12.06 0.41
CA LEU A 171 -7.18 12.53 1.66
C LEU A 171 -5.64 12.53 1.54
N PRO A 172 -4.95 13.39 2.28
CA PRO A 172 -3.48 13.41 2.28
C PRO A 172 -2.91 12.04 2.72
N SER A 173 -1.87 11.58 2.02
CA SER A 173 -1.26 10.28 2.31
C SER A 173 -0.67 10.21 3.71
N THR A 174 -0.94 9.10 4.41
CA THR A 174 -0.35 8.77 5.72
C THR A 174 1.07 8.22 5.63
N SER A 175 1.57 7.95 4.41
CA SER A 175 2.93 7.45 4.16
C SER A 175 4.00 8.37 4.75
N PRO A 176 5.09 7.82 5.32
CA PRO A 176 6.23 8.62 5.77
C PRO A 176 6.87 9.43 4.64
N ALA A 177 6.74 8.99 3.38
CA ALA A 177 7.21 9.75 2.21
C ALA A 177 6.50 11.10 2.05
N ASN A 178 5.31 11.27 2.64
CA ASN A 178 4.57 12.53 2.66
C ASN A 178 4.98 13.39 3.87
N ALA A 179 6.25 13.79 3.92
CA ALA A 179 6.85 14.47 5.08
C ALA A 179 6.23 15.85 5.36
N ALA A 180 5.62 16.50 4.37
CA ALA A 180 4.98 17.82 4.52
C ALA A 180 3.73 17.80 5.42
N TRP A 181 3.18 16.62 5.73
CA TRP A 181 1.99 16.45 6.55
C TRP A 181 2.35 15.86 7.91
N SER A 182 2.28 16.68 8.96
CA SER A 182 2.35 16.21 10.36
C SER A 182 1.13 15.36 10.72
N LEU A 183 1.20 14.65 11.84
CA LEU A 183 0.04 13.87 12.33
C LEU A 183 -1.17 14.77 12.61
N ASP A 184 -0.96 15.97 13.15
CA ASP A 184 -2.04 16.91 13.48
C ASP A 184 -2.70 17.48 12.21
N ARG A 185 -1.91 17.86 11.20
CA ARG A 185 -2.46 18.26 9.90
C ARG A 185 -3.24 17.16 9.20
N LEU A 186 -2.75 15.90 9.31
CA LEU A 186 -3.50 14.74 8.85
C LEU A 186 -4.82 14.59 9.61
N TYR A 187 -4.79 14.70 10.94
CA TYR A 187 -5.98 14.61 11.80
C TYR A 187 -7.07 15.59 11.38
N GLU A 188 -6.71 16.86 11.17
CA GLU A 188 -7.65 17.90 10.72
C GLU A 188 -8.34 17.52 9.40
N LYS A 189 -7.57 17.00 8.42
CA LYS A 189 -8.12 16.63 7.10
C LYS A 189 -8.88 15.33 7.12
N TRP A 190 -8.37 14.33 7.84
CA TRP A 190 -8.99 13.02 7.93
C TRP A 190 -10.24 12.99 8.82
N SER A 191 -10.48 14.02 9.66
CA SER A 191 -11.72 14.13 10.46
C SER A 191 -12.99 14.12 9.60
N GLU A 192 -12.86 14.37 8.30
CA GLU A 192 -13.94 14.26 7.32
C GLU A 192 -14.56 12.85 7.26
N ILE A 193 -13.79 11.79 7.53
CA ILE A 193 -14.31 10.41 7.52
C ILE A 193 -15.33 10.14 8.64
N LEU A 194 -15.39 11.00 9.67
CA LEU A 194 -16.31 10.86 10.81
C LEU A 194 -17.64 11.58 10.60
N ARG A 195 -17.84 12.24 9.48
CA ARG A 195 -19.07 12.97 9.13
C ARG A 195 -20.02 12.09 8.34
#